data_259206353c8c73b8cbf521bab2062e40
#
_entry.id   259206353c8c73b8cbf521bab2062e40
#
_cell.length_a   1.000
_cell.length_b   1.000
_cell.length_c   1.000
_cell.angle_alpha   90.00
_cell.angle_beta   90.00
_cell.angle_gamma   90.00
#
_symmetry.space_group_name_H-M   'P 1'
#
loop_
_entity.id
_entity.type
_entity.pdbx_description
1 polymer ?
#
loop_
_entity_poly.entity_id
_entity_poly.type
_entity_poly.pdbx_seq_one_letter_code
_entity_poly.pdbx_strand_id
1 'polypeptide(L)'
;MTNAILITNLSKSYGETVVFRDFSARLPLGETTVITGVSGGGKTTLLRLILGLETPDGGKIAGVPARRAAVFQEDRLCPQLTALENVLLTAGRKKEREARDLLARLGLGESLAVPAAELSGGMRRRCALARALCAEFDLLVLDEPFKGLDEANRRAAMDAVRAVSDDKTVLLVTHDAAEAEFFGGNRLSVP
;
A
#
# COMPACT_ATOMS: atom_id res chain seq x y z
N MET A 1 14.05 -4.98 -21.14
CA MET A 1 13.25 -4.22 -20.15
C MET A 1 13.63 -4.73 -18.77
N THR A 2 13.94 -3.85 -17.81
CA THR A 2 14.30 -4.25 -16.45
C THR A 2 13.09 -4.86 -15.77
N ASN A 3 13.14 -6.16 -15.47
CA ASN A 3 12.05 -6.88 -14.78
C ASN A 3 12.12 -6.66 -13.25
N ALA A 4 12.52 -5.47 -12.81
CA ALA A 4 12.63 -5.12 -11.40
C ALA A 4 12.67 -3.59 -11.18
N ILE A 5 12.22 -3.16 -9.99
CA ILE A 5 12.58 -1.85 -9.44
C ILE A 5 14.00 -1.94 -8.92
N LEU A 6 14.87 -1.07 -9.40
CA LEU A 6 16.29 -1.02 -9.02
C LEU A 6 16.55 0.19 -8.15
N ILE A 7 17.06 -0.04 -6.96
CA ILE A 7 17.53 0.97 -6.02
C ILE A 7 19.06 0.89 -6.02
N THR A 8 19.74 2.00 -6.29
CA THR A 8 21.19 2.03 -6.43
C THR A 8 21.77 3.16 -5.59
N ASN A 9 22.60 2.82 -4.61
CA ASN A 9 23.34 3.72 -3.72
C ASN A 9 22.46 4.81 -3.11
N LEU A 10 21.22 4.43 -2.73
CA LEU A 10 20.22 5.33 -2.19
C LEU A 10 20.68 5.93 -0.87
N SER A 11 20.67 7.24 -0.78
CA SER A 11 20.98 7.97 0.45
C SER A 11 19.83 8.94 0.76
N LYS A 12 19.41 8.99 2.03
CA LYS A 12 18.35 9.87 2.52
C LYS A 12 18.58 10.23 3.97
N SER A 13 18.44 11.52 4.27
CA SER A 13 18.53 12.05 5.63
C SER A 13 17.42 13.07 5.89
N TYR A 14 17.07 13.25 7.16
CA TYR A 14 16.21 14.31 7.65
C TYR A 14 16.96 15.06 8.75
N GLY A 15 17.46 16.26 8.41
CA GLY A 15 18.38 16.98 9.28
C GLY A 15 19.62 16.13 9.55
N GLU A 16 19.93 15.87 10.83
CA GLU A 16 21.05 15.02 11.24
C GLU A 16 20.76 13.52 11.23
N THR A 17 19.50 13.12 11.05
CA THR A 17 19.11 11.72 11.06
C THR A 17 19.29 11.09 9.70
N VAL A 18 20.28 10.20 9.57
CA VAL A 18 20.52 9.41 8.35
C VAL A 18 19.57 8.21 8.36
N VAL A 19 18.71 8.11 7.34
CA VAL A 19 17.76 6.99 7.15
C VAL A 19 18.37 5.93 6.23
N PHE A 20 18.96 6.35 5.12
CA PHE A 20 19.65 5.47 4.19
C PHE A 20 21.04 6.02 3.88
N ARG A 21 22.04 5.13 3.81
CA ARG A 21 23.40 5.42 3.35
C ARG A 21 23.81 4.32 2.36
N ASP A 22 23.96 4.69 1.09
CA ASP A 22 24.37 3.80 0.00
C ASP A 22 23.55 2.50 -0.12
N PHE A 23 22.25 2.59 0.23
CA PHE A 23 21.36 1.42 0.21
C PHE A 23 21.04 1.02 -1.22
N SER A 24 21.26 -0.27 -1.53
CA SER A 24 20.96 -0.85 -2.84
C SER A 24 20.09 -2.08 -2.70
N ALA A 25 19.08 -2.20 -3.55
CA ALA A 25 18.17 -3.32 -3.56
C ALA A 25 17.58 -3.56 -4.95
N ARG A 26 17.09 -4.77 -5.16
CA ARG A 26 16.34 -5.15 -6.36
C ARG A 26 15.00 -5.76 -5.94
N LEU A 27 13.90 -5.18 -6.43
CA LEU A 27 12.54 -5.62 -6.16
C LEU A 27 11.94 -6.15 -7.47
N PRO A 28 11.69 -7.45 -7.61
CA PRO A 28 11.11 -8.04 -8.82
C PRO A 28 9.75 -7.44 -9.15
N LEU A 29 9.47 -7.22 -10.43
CA LEU A 29 8.15 -6.85 -10.92
C LEU A 29 7.25 -8.08 -11.05
N GLY A 30 5.93 -7.90 -10.85
CA GLY A 30 4.95 -8.98 -10.94
C GLY A 30 4.96 -9.92 -9.74
N GLU A 31 5.65 -9.56 -8.67
CA GLU A 31 5.78 -10.36 -7.46
C GLU A 31 5.51 -9.54 -6.20
N THR A 32 5.18 -10.22 -5.11
CA THR A 32 5.11 -9.58 -3.78
C THR A 32 6.49 -9.52 -3.15
N THR A 33 6.85 -8.36 -2.62
CA THR A 33 8.01 -8.19 -1.74
C THR A 33 7.53 -7.69 -0.38
N VAL A 34 7.76 -8.49 0.65
CA VAL A 34 7.52 -8.11 2.05
C VAL A 34 8.75 -7.37 2.57
N ILE A 35 8.53 -6.13 3.03
CA ILE A 35 9.56 -5.24 3.56
C ILE A 35 9.50 -5.28 5.08
N THR A 36 10.59 -5.70 5.69
CA THR A 36 10.75 -5.80 7.15
C THR A 36 11.88 -4.90 7.62
N GLY A 37 11.98 -4.68 8.93
CA GLY A 37 13.02 -3.86 9.55
C GLY A 37 12.55 -3.27 10.86
N VAL A 38 13.46 -2.67 11.63
CA VAL A 38 13.14 -2.07 12.93
C VAL A 38 12.13 -0.91 12.79
N SER A 39 11.41 -0.61 13.88
CA SER A 39 10.57 0.58 13.91
C SER A 39 11.44 1.84 13.75
N GLY A 40 11.02 2.75 12.88
CA GLY A 40 11.85 3.92 12.53
C GLY A 40 12.97 3.65 11.50
N GLY A 41 13.20 2.41 11.08
CA GLY A 41 14.26 2.03 10.11
C GLY A 41 14.02 2.46 8.66
N GLY A 42 13.13 3.43 8.40
CA GLY A 42 12.97 4.03 7.08
C GLY A 42 12.04 3.31 6.11
N LYS A 43 11.28 2.28 6.53
CA LYS A 43 10.36 1.53 5.63
C LYS A 43 9.38 2.44 4.89
N THR A 44 8.65 3.29 5.62
CA THR A 44 7.74 4.29 5.03
C THR A 44 8.48 5.28 4.12
N THR A 45 9.69 5.71 4.51
CA THR A 45 10.54 6.57 3.68
C THR A 45 10.92 5.88 2.37
N LEU A 46 11.31 4.61 2.42
CA LEU A 46 11.60 3.82 1.21
C LEU A 46 10.40 3.77 0.27
N LEU A 47 9.20 3.48 0.81
CA LEU A 47 7.98 3.46 0.02
C LEU A 47 7.68 4.82 -0.62
N ARG A 48 7.85 5.93 0.12
CA ARG A 48 7.65 7.29 -0.41
C ARG A 48 8.66 7.64 -1.50
N LEU A 49 9.92 7.24 -1.35
CA LEU A 49 10.95 7.41 -2.38
C LEU A 49 10.64 6.60 -3.64
N ILE A 50 10.21 5.34 -3.52
CA ILE A 50 9.79 4.50 -4.65
C ILE A 50 8.60 5.14 -5.37
N LEU A 51 7.63 5.66 -4.64
CA LEU A 51 6.46 6.33 -5.22
C LEU A 51 6.76 7.71 -5.83
N GLY A 52 7.97 8.26 -5.58
CA GLY A 52 8.34 9.60 -6.02
C GLY A 52 7.65 10.71 -5.22
N LEU A 53 7.15 10.40 -4.03
CA LEU A 53 6.56 11.38 -3.09
C LEU A 53 7.65 12.13 -2.32
N GLU A 54 8.86 11.59 -2.30
CA GLU A 54 10.05 12.21 -1.76
C GLU A 54 11.21 12.03 -2.74
N THR A 55 12.19 12.92 -2.65
CA THR A 55 13.42 12.86 -3.47
C THR A 55 14.56 12.32 -2.63
N PRO A 56 15.36 11.38 -3.14
CA PRO A 56 16.58 10.95 -2.47
C PRO A 56 17.63 12.06 -2.46
N ASP A 57 18.50 12.03 -1.45
CA ASP A 57 19.65 12.96 -1.37
C ASP A 57 20.80 12.48 -2.26
N GLY A 58 20.87 11.17 -2.54
CA GLY A 58 21.84 10.55 -3.44
C GLY A 58 21.34 9.21 -3.96
N GLY A 59 21.98 8.71 -5.01
CA GLY A 59 21.60 7.48 -5.68
C GLY A 59 20.43 7.64 -6.63
N LYS A 60 19.79 6.53 -6.99
CA LYS A 60 18.65 6.53 -7.92
C LYS A 60 17.72 5.35 -7.70
N ILE A 61 16.45 5.53 -8.08
CA ILE A 61 15.44 4.47 -8.18
C ILE A 61 14.96 4.44 -9.62
N ALA A 62 14.96 3.27 -10.23
CA ALA A 62 14.57 3.07 -11.62
C ALA A 62 13.65 1.85 -11.78
N GLY A 63 12.91 1.76 -12.89
CA GLY A 63 12.04 0.63 -13.19
C GLY A 63 10.71 0.63 -12.43
N VAL A 64 10.32 1.74 -11.79
CA VAL A 64 9.05 1.85 -11.08
C VAL A 64 7.90 1.95 -12.07
N PRO A 65 6.86 1.09 -11.98
CA PRO A 65 5.68 1.17 -12.85
C PRO A 65 4.99 2.53 -12.78
N ALA A 66 4.38 2.95 -13.89
CA ALA A 66 3.72 4.26 -13.97
C ALA A 66 2.40 4.29 -13.18
N ARG A 67 1.58 3.22 -13.29
CA ARG A 67 0.31 3.11 -12.57
C ARG A 67 0.57 2.57 -11.18
N ARG A 68 0.28 3.38 -10.17
CA ARG A 68 0.61 3.08 -8.78
C ARG A 68 -0.60 3.31 -7.89
N ALA A 69 -0.83 2.40 -6.96
CA ALA A 69 -1.78 2.57 -5.86
C ALA A 69 -1.07 2.40 -4.53
N ALA A 70 -1.51 3.10 -3.49
CA ALA A 70 -0.87 3.03 -2.19
C ALA A 70 -1.89 3.15 -1.04
N VAL A 71 -1.60 2.41 0.04
CA VAL A 71 -2.21 2.58 1.36
C VAL A 71 -1.08 2.86 2.34
N PHE A 72 -1.14 4.01 2.99
CA PHE A 72 -0.20 4.40 4.04
C PHE A 72 -0.79 4.15 5.43
N GLN A 73 -0.01 4.33 6.47
CA GLN A 73 -0.49 4.23 7.87
C GLN A 73 -1.65 5.19 8.14
N GLU A 74 -1.64 6.37 7.53
CA GLU A 74 -2.76 7.31 7.52
C GLU A 74 -3.70 6.97 6.38
N ASP A 75 -5.01 6.90 6.64
CA ASP A 75 -6.01 6.46 5.64
C ASP A 75 -6.20 7.46 4.50
N ARG A 76 -5.91 8.76 4.75
CA ARG A 76 -5.95 9.86 3.76
C ARG A 76 -7.23 9.88 2.94
N LEU A 77 -8.37 9.61 3.58
CA LEU A 77 -9.68 9.73 2.95
C LEU A 77 -10.11 11.19 2.89
N CYS A 78 -10.97 11.52 1.94
CA CYS A 78 -11.68 12.80 1.90
C CYS A 78 -12.82 12.73 2.92
N PRO A 79 -12.78 13.48 4.04
CA PRO A 79 -13.69 13.27 5.16
C PRO A 79 -15.17 13.53 4.81
N GLN A 80 -15.41 14.47 3.90
CA GLN A 80 -16.76 14.89 3.49
C GLN A 80 -17.39 13.95 2.45
N LEU A 81 -16.58 13.13 1.78
CA LEU A 81 -17.06 12.17 0.80
C LEU A 81 -17.47 10.87 1.49
N THR A 82 -18.49 10.22 0.94
CA THR A 82 -18.93 8.91 1.41
C THR A 82 -17.87 7.84 1.16
N ALA A 83 -18.03 6.66 1.76
CA ALA A 83 -17.14 5.53 1.52
C ALA A 83 -17.05 5.19 0.03
N LEU A 84 -18.20 5.13 -0.66
CA LEU A 84 -18.24 4.85 -2.09
C LEU A 84 -17.56 5.94 -2.91
N GLU A 85 -17.85 7.21 -2.64
CA GLU A 85 -17.24 8.32 -3.37
C GLU A 85 -15.72 8.37 -3.19
N ASN A 86 -15.20 8.06 -1.99
CA ASN A 86 -13.77 7.95 -1.76
C ASN A 86 -13.12 6.89 -2.67
N VAL A 87 -13.76 5.75 -2.88
CA VAL A 87 -13.27 4.70 -3.79
C VAL A 87 -13.34 5.18 -5.23
N LEU A 88 -14.44 5.82 -5.63
CA LEU A 88 -14.66 6.30 -7.00
C LEU A 88 -13.73 7.44 -7.42
N LEU A 89 -13.11 8.17 -6.47
CA LEU A 89 -12.09 9.18 -6.78
C LEU A 89 -10.94 8.62 -7.63
N THR A 90 -10.52 7.40 -7.36
CA THR A 90 -9.40 6.75 -8.04
C THR A 90 -9.84 5.75 -9.10
N ALA A 91 -10.96 5.08 -8.89
CA ALA A 91 -11.49 4.07 -9.79
C ALA A 91 -12.27 4.66 -10.97
N GLY A 92 -12.88 5.83 -10.78
CA GLY A 92 -13.81 6.43 -11.73
C GLY A 92 -15.21 5.81 -11.67
N ARG A 93 -16.21 6.57 -12.11
CA ARG A 93 -17.64 6.19 -12.04
C ARG A 93 -17.98 4.91 -12.81
N LYS A 94 -17.21 4.58 -13.84
CA LYS A 94 -17.44 3.34 -14.62
C LYS A 94 -17.26 2.07 -13.80
N LYS A 95 -16.48 2.13 -12.69
CA LYS A 95 -16.23 1.02 -11.77
C LYS A 95 -17.14 1.03 -10.54
N GLU A 96 -18.26 1.73 -10.56
CA GLU A 96 -19.14 1.84 -9.39
C GLU A 96 -19.62 0.49 -8.87
N ARG A 97 -19.99 -0.43 -9.75
CA ARG A 97 -20.41 -1.78 -9.35
C ARG A 97 -19.27 -2.53 -8.65
N GLU A 98 -18.08 -2.52 -9.24
CA GLU A 98 -16.89 -3.17 -8.65
C GLU A 98 -16.52 -2.55 -7.30
N ALA A 99 -16.64 -1.21 -7.17
CA ALA A 99 -16.40 -0.49 -5.93
C ALA A 99 -17.40 -0.90 -4.83
N ARG A 100 -18.69 -1.02 -5.15
CA ARG A 100 -19.74 -1.49 -4.24
C ARG A 100 -19.48 -2.94 -3.78
N ASP A 101 -19.18 -3.82 -4.73
CA ASP A 101 -18.91 -5.24 -4.45
C ASP A 101 -17.64 -5.40 -3.58
N LEU A 102 -16.60 -4.59 -3.82
CA LEU A 102 -15.38 -4.61 -3.01
C LEU A 102 -15.62 -4.06 -1.60
N LEU A 103 -16.33 -2.94 -1.48
CA LEU A 103 -16.70 -2.39 -0.17
C LEU A 103 -17.55 -3.36 0.64
N ALA A 104 -18.50 -4.06 0.00
CA ALA A 104 -19.31 -5.09 0.65
C ALA A 104 -18.45 -6.25 1.16
N ARG A 105 -17.52 -6.76 0.33
CA ARG A 105 -16.56 -7.81 0.75
C ARG A 105 -15.67 -7.38 1.92
N LEU A 106 -15.37 -6.09 2.01
CA LEU A 106 -14.61 -5.51 3.11
C LEU A 106 -15.51 -5.12 4.31
N GLY A 107 -16.79 -5.59 4.34
CA GLY A 107 -17.71 -5.33 5.44
C GLY A 107 -18.20 -3.89 5.56
N LEU A 108 -18.26 -3.17 4.43
CA LEU A 108 -18.72 -1.78 4.34
C LEU A 108 -20.00 -1.64 3.49
N GLY A 109 -20.69 -2.73 3.18
CA GLY A 109 -21.87 -2.74 2.30
C GLY A 109 -23.01 -1.83 2.77
N GLU A 110 -23.24 -1.74 4.09
CA GLU A 110 -24.26 -0.87 4.68
C GLU A 110 -23.79 0.57 4.89
N SER A 111 -22.50 0.83 4.69
CA SER A 111 -21.87 2.13 4.96
C SER A 111 -21.47 2.88 3.68
N LEU A 112 -21.94 2.44 2.53
CA LEU A 112 -21.57 3.02 1.21
C LEU A 112 -21.85 4.53 1.13
N ALA A 113 -22.95 4.98 1.73
CA ALA A 113 -23.39 6.38 1.74
C ALA A 113 -22.95 7.16 2.99
N VAL A 114 -22.21 6.52 3.90
CA VAL A 114 -21.72 7.17 5.12
C VAL A 114 -20.47 8.00 4.82
N PRO A 115 -20.41 9.28 5.21
CA PRO A 115 -19.21 10.12 5.08
C PRO A 115 -18.01 9.50 5.80
N ALA A 116 -16.82 9.63 5.22
CA ALA A 116 -15.62 9.03 5.80
C ALA A 116 -15.29 9.57 7.20
N ALA A 117 -15.70 10.80 7.51
CA ALA A 117 -15.55 11.38 8.84
C ALA A 117 -16.32 10.61 9.93
N GLU A 118 -17.44 9.96 9.57
CA GLU A 118 -18.30 9.22 10.49
C GLU A 118 -17.94 7.74 10.61
N LEU A 119 -17.05 7.24 9.77
CA LEU A 119 -16.58 5.86 9.81
C LEU A 119 -15.68 5.64 11.03
N SER A 120 -15.77 4.46 11.65
CA SER A 120 -14.79 4.03 12.65
C SER A 120 -13.37 3.91 12.08
N GLY A 121 -12.35 3.85 12.93
CA GLY A 121 -10.95 3.70 12.47
C GLY A 121 -10.75 2.48 11.56
N GLY A 122 -11.26 1.32 11.97
CA GLY A 122 -11.19 0.10 11.15
C GLY A 122 -12.00 0.20 9.86
N MET A 123 -13.14 0.89 9.85
CA MET A 123 -13.91 1.15 8.64
C MET A 123 -13.17 2.09 7.68
N ARG A 124 -12.56 3.16 8.19
CA ARG A 124 -11.71 4.06 7.37
C ARG A 124 -10.56 3.29 6.75
N ARG A 125 -9.89 2.44 7.53
CA ARG A 125 -8.78 1.62 7.03
C ARG A 125 -9.22 0.74 5.87
N ARG A 126 -10.34 0.04 6.01
CA ARG A 126 -10.90 -0.83 4.94
C ARG A 126 -11.38 -0.03 3.74
N CYS A 127 -11.93 1.17 3.93
CA CYS A 127 -12.29 2.08 2.85
C CYS A 127 -11.06 2.57 2.07
N ALA A 128 -9.97 2.94 2.76
CA ALA A 128 -8.71 3.33 2.13
C ALA A 128 -8.10 2.18 1.32
N LEU A 129 -8.20 0.96 1.84
CA LEU A 129 -7.79 -0.25 1.13
C LEU A 129 -8.66 -0.46 -0.13
N ALA A 130 -9.99 -0.38 -0.02
CA ALA A 130 -10.90 -0.48 -1.15
C ALA A 130 -10.56 0.54 -2.24
N ARG A 131 -10.28 1.78 -1.87
CA ARG A 131 -9.88 2.85 -2.79
C ARG A 131 -8.62 2.49 -3.57
N ALA A 132 -7.61 1.93 -2.91
CA ALA A 132 -6.38 1.52 -3.57
C ALA A 132 -6.58 0.31 -4.48
N LEU A 133 -7.34 -0.70 -4.03
CA LEU A 133 -7.57 -1.95 -4.78
C LEU A 133 -8.48 -1.78 -6.00
N CYS A 134 -9.40 -0.81 -5.97
CA CYS A 134 -10.29 -0.53 -7.09
C CYS A 134 -9.65 0.34 -8.17
N ALA A 135 -8.53 1.00 -7.88
CA ALA A 135 -7.76 1.77 -8.85
C ALA A 135 -7.10 0.85 -9.90
N GLU A 136 -6.68 1.44 -11.02
CA GLU A 136 -5.82 0.74 -11.97
C GLU A 136 -4.35 0.89 -11.55
N PHE A 137 -3.68 -0.24 -11.31
CA PHE A 137 -2.28 -0.23 -10.91
C PHE A 137 -1.48 -1.40 -11.48
N ASP A 138 -0.16 -1.20 -11.59
CA ASP A 138 0.84 -2.23 -11.83
C ASP A 138 1.75 -2.38 -10.60
N LEU A 139 1.75 -1.37 -9.71
CA LEU A 139 2.43 -1.37 -8.42
C LEU A 139 1.44 -1.01 -7.32
N LEU A 140 1.29 -1.89 -6.34
CA LEU A 140 0.55 -1.67 -5.11
C LEU A 140 1.51 -1.56 -3.93
N VAL A 141 1.44 -0.44 -3.21
CA VAL A 141 2.27 -0.18 -2.02
C VAL A 141 1.37 -0.18 -0.78
N LEU A 142 1.72 -1.01 0.19
CA LEU A 142 0.94 -1.24 1.40
C LEU A 142 1.83 -1.03 2.64
N ASP A 143 1.56 0.01 3.42
CA ASP A 143 2.29 0.33 4.65
C ASP A 143 1.42 0.02 5.87
N GLU A 144 1.66 -1.14 6.51
CA GLU A 144 0.89 -1.70 7.63
C GLU A 144 -0.65 -1.70 7.35
N PRO A 145 -1.12 -2.23 6.20
CA PRO A 145 -2.49 -2.02 5.72
C PRO A 145 -3.56 -2.67 6.60
N PHE A 146 -3.21 -3.67 7.40
CA PHE A 146 -4.15 -4.46 8.20
C PHE A 146 -4.12 -4.12 9.69
N LYS A 147 -3.28 -3.16 10.09
CA LYS A 147 -3.13 -2.72 11.48
C LYS A 147 -4.45 -2.19 12.06
N GLY A 148 -4.79 -2.67 13.26
CA GLY A 148 -6.00 -2.25 13.96
C GLY A 148 -7.29 -2.87 13.47
N LEU A 149 -7.23 -3.83 12.57
CA LEU A 149 -8.38 -4.66 12.17
C LEU A 149 -8.50 -5.88 13.10
N ASP A 150 -9.74 -6.24 13.44
CA ASP A 150 -10.02 -7.52 14.07
C ASP A 150 -9.74 -8.69 13.10
N GLU A 151 -9.68 -9.91 13.61
CA GLU A 151 -9.27 -11.09 12.85
C GLU A 151 -10.12 -11.33 11.59
N ALA A 152 -11.45 -11.20 11.69
CA ALA A 152 -12.36 -11.44 10.56
C ALA A 152 -12.16 -10.38 9.45
N ASN A 153 -12.11 -9.11 9.85
CA ASN A 153 -11.88 -8.01 8.91
C ASN A 153 -10.45 -8.03 8.32
N ARG A 154 -9.45 -8.41 9.11
CA ARG A 154 -8.08 -8.60 8.65
C ARG A 154 -8.02 -9.68 7.58
N ARG A 155 -8.64 -10.84 7.81
CA ARG A 155 -8.68 -11.92 6.84
C ARG A 155 -9.35 -11.51 5.54
N ALA A 156 -10.52 -10.87 5.62
CA ALA A 156 -11.23 -10.37 4.45
C ALA A 156 -10.41 -9.36 3.65
N ALA A 157 -9.67 -8.47 4.34
CA ALA A 157 -8.80 -7.49 3.72
C ALA A 157 -7.59 -8.14 3.02
N MET A 158 -6.96 -9.14 3.64
CA MET A 158 -5.86 -9.90 3.06
C MET A 158 -6.30 -10.66 1.82
N ASP A 159 -7.47 -11.33 1.87
CA ASP A 159 -8.05 -12.05 0.73
C ASP A 159 -8.40 -11.08 -0.41
N ALA A 160 -8.91 -9.88 -0.11
CA ALA A 160 -9.19 -8.85 -1.11
C ALA A 160 -7.92 -8.34 -1.81
N VAL A 161 -6.82 -8.12 -1.07
CA VAL A 161 -5.52 -7.76 -1.65
C VAL A 161 -5.02 -8.88 -2.56
N ARG A 162 -5.04 -10.13 -2.08
CA ARG A 162 -4.57 -11.28 -2.84
C ARG A 162 -5.31 -11.46 -4.16
N ALA A 163 -6.64 -11.26 -4.15
CA ALA A 163 -7.49 -11.42 -5.32
C ALA A 163 -7.17 -10.45 -6.48
N VAL A 164 -6.47 -9.34 -6.23
CA VAL A 164 -6.11 -8.34 -7.25
C VAL A 164 -4.61 -8.24 -7.48
N SER A 165 -3.81 -9.11 -6.82
CA SER A 165 -2.35 -9.06 -6.83
C SER A 165 -1.71 -9.97 -7.89
N ASP A 166 -2.49 -10.81 -8.57
CA ASP A 166 -1.98 -11.68 -9.61
C ASP A 166 -1.31 -10.85 -10.71
N ASP A 167 -0.07 -11.19 -11.06
CA ASP A 167 0.78 -10.49 -12.04
C ASP A 167 1.07 -9.01 -11.69
N LYS A 168 0.78 -8.56 -10.48
CA LYS A 168 1.08 -7.20 -10.00
C LYS A 168 2.30 -7.18 -9.09
N THR A 169 2.99 -6.07 -9.11
CA THR A 169 4.04 -5.81 -8.12
C THR A 169 3.41 -5.32 -6.83
N VAL A 170 3.67 -6.01 -5.72
CA VAL A 170 3.17 -5.62 -4.40
C VAL A 170 4.35 -5.39 -3.46
N LEU A 171 4.41 -4.21 -2.84
CA LEU A 171 5.33 -3.91 -1.76
C LEU A 171 4.54 -3.81 -0.46
N LEU A 172 4.74 -4.76 0.43
CA LEU A 172 4.02 -4.86 1.70
C LEU A 172 4.97 -4.63 2.87
N VAL A 173 4.74 -3.58 3.64
CA VAL A 173 5.34 -3.40 4.96
C VAL A 173 4.40 -3.97 6.01
N THR A 174 4.89 -4.92 6.77
CA THR A 174 4.18 -5.47 7.93
C THR A 174 5.17 -5.93 8.99
N HIS A 175 4.72 -5.89 10.24
CA HIS A 175 5.42 -6.47 11.41
C HIS A 175 4.80 -7.80 11.84
N ASP A 176 3.68 -8.20 11.25
CA ASP A 176 2.97 -9.44 11.55
C ASP A 176 3.53 -10.59 10.71
N ALA A 177 4.03 -11.63 11.38
CA ALA A 177 4.61 -12.79 10.72
C ALA A 177 3.57 -13.58 9.91
N ALA A 178 2.31 -13.64 10.39
CA ALA A 178 1.24 -14.35 9.70
C ALA A 178 0.83 -13.63 8.40
N GLU A 179 0.83 -12.30 8.40
CA GLU A 179 0.62 -11.52 7.18
C GLU A 179 1.75 -11.76 6.16
N ALA A 180 3.01 -11.71 6.64
CA ALA A 180 4.18 -11.95 5.80
C ALA A 180 4.20 -13.38 5.22
N GLU A 181 3.73 -14.37 5.96
CA GLU A 181 3.59 -15.75 5.50
C GLU A 181 2.44 -15.90 4.50
N PHE A 182 1.30 -15.29 4.79
CA PHE A 182 0.12 -15.32 3.92
C PHE A 182 0.43 -14.80 2.52
N PHE A 183 1.14 -13.68 2.40
CA PHE A 183 1.49 -13.11 1.09
C PHE A 183 2.68 -13.80 0.45
N GLY A 184 3.57 -14.40 1.22
CA GLY A 184 4.78 -15.06 0.71
C GLY A 184 5.69 -14.10 -0.07
N GLY A 185 6.37 -14.64 -1.11
CA GLY A 185 7.18 -13.85 -2.04
C GLY A 185 8.57 -13.49 -1.51
N ASN A 186 9.13 -12.42 -2.08
CA ASN A 186 10.48 -11.95 -1.72
C ASN A 186 10.46 -11.21 -0.38
N ARG A 187 11.62 -11.19 0.27
CA ARG A 187 11.81 -10.43 1.52
C ARG A 187 12.92 -9.42 1.36
N LEU A 188 12.65 -8.19 1.78
CA LEU A 188 13.64 -7.11 1.87
C LEU A 188 13.74 -6.66 3.32
N SER A 189 14.94 -6.75 3.91
CA SER A 189 15.22 -6.11 5.21
C SER A 189 15.76 -4.71 5.00
N VAL A 190 15.15 -3.75 5.67
CA VAL A 190 15.61 -2.36 5.73
C VAL A 190 16.36 -2.18 7.05
N PRO A 191 17.44 -1.39 7.08
CA PRO A 191 18.30 -1.19 8.27
C PRO A 191 17.56 -0.81 9.54
#